data_acd377ca8b29984400fa4bc2fbf54e9a
#
_entry.id   acd377ca8b29984400fa4bc2fbf54e9a
#
_cell.length_a   1.000
_cell.length_b   1.000
_cell.length_c   1.000
_cell.angle_alpha   90.00
_cell.angle_beta   90.00
_cell.angle_gamma   90.00
#
_symmetry.space_group_name_H-M   'P 1'
#
loop_
_entity.id
_entity.type
_entity.pdbx_description
1 polymer ?
#
loop_
_entity_poly.entity_id
_entity_poly.type
_entity_poly.pdbx_seq_one_letter_code
_entity_poly.pdbx_strand_id
1 'polypeptide(L)'
;MGKRNQLKVLRKKDHGVYLEGGEIGDILLPKRYVPQGVQVGDILDVFLYLDQEERLVATTEQPLIEVGQFAYLECTWTNEYGAYLNWGLMKDLFCPFREQKVRMQRGQRYQVYCYIDDKTYRIVCSSKIEKFQKAIAGQPMDYEHRDTPADRRVLIGDFSTRLFEHPKLSSNGFSPYHDKSPADEIYSMFGVSKKVFKQAIGDLYKKELINIKPNGIELTTKGKATGIEE
;
A
#
# COMPACT_ATOMS: atom_id res chain seq x y z
N MET A 1 5.85 2.88 1.08
CA MET A 1 5.50 3.31 2.46
C MET A 1 5.95 2.23 3.44
N GLY A 2 6.34 2.62 4.67
CA GLY A 2 6.81 1.70 5.71
C GLY A 2 8.21 1.13 5.51
N LYS A 3 8.98 1.71 4.60
CA LYS A 3 10.39 1.37 4.32
C LYS A 3 11.20 2.64 4.09
N ARG A 4 12.52 2.51 4.18
CA ARG A 4 13.45 3.59 3.81
C ARG A 4 13.59 3.67 2.31
N ASN A 5 13.78 4.90 1.83
CA ASN A 5 13.92 5.23 0.41
C ASN A 5 14.94 6.35 0.24
N GLN A 6 15.70 6.32 -0.83
CA GLN A 6 16.57 7.41 -1.23
C GLN A 6 15.83 8.32 -2.22
N LEU A 7 15.48 9.53 -1.78
CA LEU A 7 14.68 10.46 -2.56
C LEU A 7 15.40 11.77 -2.78
N LYS A 8 15.27 12.34 -3.97
CA LYS A 8 15.87 13.59 -4.38
C LYS A 8 15.07 14.78 -3.88
N VAL A 9 15.75 15.81 -3.37
CA VAL A 9 15.14 17.09 -2.99
C VAL A 9 14.81 17.90 -4.24
N LEU A 10 13.53 18.19 -4.45
CA LEU A 10 13.04 18.96 -5.59
C LEU A 10 12.97 20.46 -5.30
N ARG A 11 12.49 20.84 -4.13
CA ARG A 11 12.31 22.25 -3.74
C ARG A 11 12.24 22.42 -2.23
N LYS A 12 12.57 23.62 -1.77
CA LYS A 12 12.45 24.04 -0.37
C LYS A 12 11.25 24.97 -0.18
N LYS A 13 10.58 24.84 0.96
CA LYS A 13 9.50 25.72 1.43
C LYS A 13 9.67 26.00 2.92
N ASP A 14 8.92 26.95 3.46
CA ASP A 14 9.03 27.36 4.88
C ASP A 14 8.72 26.23 5.86
N HIS A 15 7.86 25.29 5.48
CA HIS A 15 7.42 24.14 6.29
C HIS A 15 8.21 22.85 6.06
N GLY A 16 9.19 22.86 5.13
CA GLY A 16 10.04 21.69 4.85
C GLY A 16 10.55 21.64 3.43
N VAL A 17 11.02 20.46 3.02
CA VAL A 17 11.44 20.22 1.63
C VAL A 17 10.51 19.20 0.98
N TYR A 18 10.38 19.29 -0.34
CA TYR A 18 9.64 18.34 -1.14
C TYR A 18 10.61 17.41 -1.86
N LEU A 19 10.33 16.13 -1.74
CA LEU A 19 11.13 15.04 -2.31
C LEU A 19 10.41 14.46 -3.52
N GLU A 20 11.20 13.91 -4.44
CA GLU A 20 10.73 13.27 -5.67
C GLU A 20 10.06 11.92 -5.35
N GLY A 21 8.74 11.88 -5.41
CA GLY A 21 7.97 10.65 -5.19
C GLY A 21 7.57 9.93 -6.48
N GLY A 22 8.11 10.33 -7.64
CA GLY A 22 7.75 9.75 -8.93
C GLY A 22 6.26 9.92 -9.24
N GLU A 23 5.59 8.84 -9.58
CA GLU A 23 4.14 8.83 -9.90
C GLU A 23 3.25 9.21 -8.71
N ILE A 24 3.78 9.12 -7.49
CA ILE A 24 3.06 9.51 -6.26
C ILE A 24 2.95 11.03 -6.14
N GLY A 25 3.79 11.76 -6.88
CA GLY A 25 3.96 13.20 -6.74
C GLY A 25 4.96 13.56 -5.64
N ASP A 26 5.04 14.84 -5.33
CA ASP A 26 6.00 15.36 -4.37
C ASP A 26 5.66 14.96 -2.93
N ILE A 27 6.64 14.42 -2.20
CA ILE A 27 6.49 13.99 -0.82
C ILE A 27 7.10 15.03 0.12
N LEU A 28 6.33 15.49 1.10
CA LEU A 28 6.80 16.45 2.10
C LEU A 28 7.72 15.75 3.12
N LEU A 29 8.93 16.29 3.28
CA LEU A 29 9.77 16.10 4.46
C LEU A 29 9.62 17.35 5.35
N PRO A 30 8.92 17.26 6.50
CA PRO A 30 8.70 18.40 7.38
C PRO A 30 10.01 19.02 7.88
N LYS A 31 10.02 20.35 8.08
CA LYS A 31 11.21 21.14 8.42
C LYS A 31 12.03 20.57 9.58
N ARG A 32 11.36 20.03 10.59
CA ARG A 32 12.03 19.44 11.78
C ARG A 32 12.88 18.22 11.47
N TYR A 33 12.64 17.56 10.35
CA TYR A 33 13.36 16.36 9.89
C TYR A 33 14.36 16.67 8.79
N VAL A 34 14.43 17.90 8.32
CA VAL A 34 15.37 18.32 7.27
C VAL A 34 16.77 18.47 7.87
N PRO A 35 17.75 17.68 7.41
CA PRO A 35 19.13 17.86 7.86
C PRO A 35 19.67 19.26 7.56
N GLN A 36 20.65 19.73 8.38
CA GLN A 36 21.30 21.02 8.13
C GLN A 36 22.07 20.99 6.80
N GLY A 37 22.03 22.10 6.08
CA GLY A 37 22.79 22.26 4.83
C GLY A 37 22.17 21.63 3.58
N VAL A 38 21.04 20.91 3.69
CA VAL A 38 20.38 20.30 2.54
C VAL A 38 20.12 21.29 1.42
N GLN A 39 20.45 20.90 0.18
CA GLN A 39 20.22 21.67 -1.05
C GLN A 39 19.25 20.98 -1.99
N VAL A 40 18.67 21.74 -2.93
CA VAL A 40 17.90 21.18 -4.04
C VAL A 40 18.85 20.31 -4.88
N GLY A 41 18.40 19.09 -5.20
CA GLY A 41 19.19 18.11 -5.92
C GLY A 41 19.85 17.05 -5.02
N ASP A 42 19.96 17.29 -3.70
CA ASP A 42 20.50 16.29 -2.76
C ASP A 42 19.61 15.04 -2.70
N ILE A 43 20.22 13.90 -2.45
CA ILE A 43 19.52 12.63 -2.19
C ILE A 43 19.50 12.39 -0.68
N LEU A 44 18.31 12.24 -0.13
CA LEU A 44 18.09 11.98 1.29
C LEU A 44 17.60 10.55 1.50
N ASP A 45 18.15 9.88 2.51
CA ASP A 45 17.64 8.61 2.98
C ASP A 45 16.52 8.86 4.00
N VAL A 46 15.29 8.55 3.62
CA VAL A 46 14.08 8.87 4.38
C VAL A 46 13.17 7.66 4.54
N PHE A 47 12.45 7.64 5.66
CA PHE A 47 11.38 6.69 5.88
C PHE A 47 10.04 7.32 5.50
N LEU A 48 9.18 6.56 4.81
CA LEU A 48 7.88 7.03 4.33
C LEU A 48 6.75 6.45 5.18
N TYR A 49 5.88 7.30 5.71
CA TYR A 49 4.74 6.90 6.54
C TYR A 49 3.56 7.87 6.38
N LEU A 50 2.40 7.51 6.93
CA LEU A 50 1.23 8.40 6.97
C LEU A 50 1.22 9.23 8.25
N ASP A 51 1.10 10.55 8.12
CA ASP A 51 0.92 11.46 9.25
C ASP A 51 -0.46 11.31 9.93
N GLN A 52 -0.79 12.20 10.85
CA GLN A 52 -2.07 12.16 11.56
C GLN A 52 -3.27 12.44 10.66
N GLU A 53 -3.05 13.17 9.56
CA GLU A 53 -4.07 13.50 8.55
C GLU A 53 -4.10 12.49 7.39
N GLU A 54 -3.39 11.35 7.55
CA GLU A 54 -3.29 10.27 6.55
C GLU A 54 -2.61 10.69 5.24
N ARG A 55 -1.78 11.73 5.28
CA ARG A 55 -0.95 12.16 4.15
C ARG A 55 0.37 11.42 4.17
N LEU A 56 0.86 11.02 2.99
CA LEU A 56 2.18 10.43 2.87
C LEU A 56 3.24 11.51 3.12
N VAL A 57 4.08 11.27 4.12
CA VAL A 57 5.17 12.15 4.53
C VAL A 57 6.47 11.36 4.72
N ALA A 58 7.58 12.08 4.64
CA ALA A 58 8.90 11.55 4.89
C ALA A 58 9.44 11.98 6.26
N THR A 59 10.32 11.16 6.84
CA THR A 59 11.14 11.49 7.99
C THR A 59 12.56 10.98 7.82
N THR A 60 13.54 11.69 8.35
CA THR A 60 14.93 11.21 8.48
C THR A 60 15.16 10.41 9.77
N GLU A 61 14.16 10.39 10.67
CA GLU A 61 14.20 9.53 11.86
C GLU A 61 14.23 8.04 11.44
N GLN A 62 14.85 7.23 12.28
CA GLN A 62 14.95 5.78 12.07
C GLN A 62 13.92 5.07 12.93
N PRO A 63 12.91 4.43 12.33
CA PRO A 63 12.01 3.61 13.10
C PRO A 63 12.72 2.36 13.65
N LEU A 64 12.23 1.85 14.78
CA LEU A 64 12.73 0.61 15.39
C LEU A 64 12.27 -0.65 14.63
N ILE A 65 11.34 -0.48 13.70
CA ILE A 65 10.78 -1.55 12.87
C ILE A 65 10.28 -0.97 11.55
N GLU A 66 10.46 -1.72 10.49
CA GLU A 66 9.90 -1.43 9.17
C GLU A 66 8.83 -2.47 8.78
N VAL A 67 8.06 -2.18 7.75
CA VAL A 67 7.11 -3.14 7.17
C VAL A 67 7.84 -4.40 6.70
N GLY A 68 7.34 -5.55 7.13
CA GLY A 68 7.96 -6.85 6.85
C GLY A 68 8.90 -7.36 7.94
N GLN A 69 9.08 -6.62 9.04
CA GLN A 69 10.02 -6.97 10.11
C GLN A 69 9.30 -7.32 11.42
N PHE A 70 10.06 -7.96 12.32
CA PHE A 70 9.67 -8.22 13.71
C PHE A 70 10.47 -7.31 14.64
N ALA A 71 9.83 -6.83 15.70
CA ALA A 71 10.50 -6.12 16.78
C ALA A 71 9.81 -6.37 18.13
N TYR A 72 10.52 -6.02 19.21
CA TYR A 72 10.02 -6.06 20.58
C TYR A 72 9.80 -4.62 21.05
N LEU A 73 8.54 -4.16 20.97
CA LEU A 73 8.17 -2.76 21.17
C LEU A 73 7.37 -2.55 22.45
N GLU A 74 7.53 -1.39 23.07
CA GLU A 74 6.79 -0.98 24.26
C GLU A 74 5.44 -0.37 23.90
N CYS A 75 4.39 -0.79 24.59
CA CYS A 75 3.07 -0.19 24.51
C CYS A 75 3.04 1.11 25.34
N THR A 76 2.90 2.25 24.68
CA THR A 76 2.88 3.59 25.28
C THR A 76 1.53 3.94 25.86
N TRP A 77 0.46 3.58 25.14
CA TRP A 77 -0.92 3.81 25.58
C TRP A 77 -1.91 2.89 24.86
N THR A 78 -3.15 2.86 25.34
CA THR A 78 -4.24 2.06 24.78
C THR A 78 -5.53 2.87 24.77
N ASN A 79 -6.43 2.55 23.83
CA ASN A 79 -7.78 3.09 23.76
C ASN A 79 -8.80 1.98 23.43
N GLU A 80 -10.04 2.37 23.09
CA GLU A 80 -11.13 1.45 22.71
C GLU A 80 -10.92 0.70 21.40
N TYR A 81 -9.91 1.08 20.57
CA TYR A 81 -9.63 0.45 19.27
C TYR A 81 -8.40 -0.48 19.31
N GLY A 82 -7.47 -0.24 20.22
CA GLY A 82 -6.24 -1.02 20.28
C GLY A 82 -5.16 -0.44 21.18
N ALA A 83 -3.94 -0.86 20.91
CA ALA A 83 -2.72 -0.41 21.57
C ALA A 83 -1.84 0.38 20.59
N TYR A 84 -1.04 1.27 21.14
CA TYR A 84 -0.08 2.09 20.45
C TYR A 84 1.31 1.80 20.99
N LEU A 85 2.24 1.48 20.10
CA LEU A 85 3.58 1.03 20.46
C LEU A 85 4.61 2.02 19.98
N ASN A 86 5.58 2.32 20.83
CA ASN A 86 6.72 3.14 20.47
C ASN A 86 7.59 2.41 19.45
N TRP A 87 7.66 2.94 18.24
CA TRP A 87 8.52 2.45 17.17
C TRP A 87 9.59 3.44 16.72
N GLY A 88 9.83 4.48 17.55
CA GLY A 88 10.87 5.47 17.32
C GLY A 88 10.43 6.68 16.49
N LEU A 89 9.18 6.76 16.07
CA LEU A 89 8.63 7.92 15.37
C LEU A 89 7.61 8.67 16.23
N MET A 90 7.33 9.92 15.86
CA MET A 90 6.38 10.75 16.62
C MET A 90 4.98 10.15 16.72
N LYS A 91 4.50 9.48 15.68
CA LYS A 91 3.22 8.77 15.67
C LYS A 91 3.47 7.32 16.02
N ASP A 92 2.94 6.86 17.15
CA ASP A 92 3.07 5.47 17.57
C ASP A 92 2.49 4.48 16.59
N LEU A 93 3.05 3.27 16.55
CA LEU A 93 2.60 2.17 15.71
C LEU A 93 1.34 1.53 16.31
N PHE A 94 0.27 1.47 15.55
CA PHE A 94 -1.02 0.95 16.03
C PHE A 94 -1.12 -0.56 15.92
N CYS A 95 -1.60 -1.20 17.00
CA CYS A 95 -1.94 -2.61 17.08
C CYS A 95 -3.44 -2.77 17.41
N PRO A 96 -4.30 -3.03 16.41
CA PRO A 96 -5.74 -3.24 16.63
C PRO A 96 -5.99 -4.41 17.59
N PHE A 97 -7.09 -4.39 18.34
CA PHE A 97 -7.43 -5.49 19.25
C PHE A 97 -7.50 -6.85 18.56
N ARG A 98 -8.00 -6.90 17.33
CA ARG A 98 -8.04 -8.15 16.54
C ARG A 98 -6.65 -8.72 16.22
N GLU A 99 -5.61 -7.88 16.31
CA GLU A 99 -4.22 -8.24 16.05
C GLU A 99 -3.41 -8.55 17.33
N GLN A 100 -4.03 -8.42 18.48
CA GLN A 100 -3.41 -8.73 19.76
C GLN A 100 -3.66 -10.19 20.14
N LYS A 101 -2.60 -10.94 20.48
CA LYS A 101 -2.69 -12.31 21.01
C LYS A 101 -3.22 -12.30 22.44
N VAL A 102 -2.76 -11.32 23.22
CA VAL A 102 -3.26 -10.97 24.55
C VAL A 102 -3.48 -9.47 24.60
N ARG A 103 -4.40 -8.99 25.45
CA ARG A 103 -4.64 -7.55 25.61
C ARG A 103 -3.37 -6.86 26.06
N MET A 104 -2.90 -5.90 25.25
CA MET A 104 -1.70 -5.13 25.54
C MET A 104 -1.97 -4.13 26.65
N GLN A 105 -0.97 -3.94 27.51
CA GLN A 105 -1.00 -3.02 28.65
C GLN A 105 0.13 -2.00 28.52
N ARG A 106 -0.16 -0.77 28.92
CA ARG A 106 0.81 0.33 28.92
C ARG A 106 2.06 -0.04 29.74
N GLY A 107 3.24 0.30 29.20
CA GLY A 107 4.54 0.03 29.82
C GLY A 107 5.06 -1.39 29.61
N GLN A 108 4.24 -2.29 29.06
CA GLN A 108 4.67 -3.65 28.72
C GLN A 108 5.21 -3.71 27.28
N ARG A 109 6.13 -4.65 27.05
CA ARG A 109 6.71 -4.87 25.72
C ARG A 109 6.15 -6.13 25.08
N TYR A 110 5.97 -6.05 23.75
CA TYR A 110 5.39 -7.13 22.97
C TYR A 110 6.19 -7.37 21.70
N GLN A 111 6.38 -8.64 21.37
CA GLN A 111 6.89 -9.00 20.07
C GLN A 111 5.79 -8.80 19.04
N VAL A 112 6.08 -8.03 18.00
CA VAL A 112 5.12 -7.69 16.96
C VAL A 112 5.76 -7.80 15.57
N TYR A 113 4.92 -8.03 14.59
CA TYR A 113 5.24 -7.94 13.16
C TYR A 113 4.57 -6.71 12.57
N CYS A 114 5.34 -5.91 11.82
CA CYS A 114 4.84 -4.70 11.16
C CYS A 114 4.40 -5.00 9.74
N TYR A 115 3.21 -4.55 9.37
CA TYR A 115 2.65 -4.77 8.04
C TYR A 115 1.70 -3.64 7.64
N ILE A 116 1.30 -3.61 6.35
CA ILE A 116 0.26 -2.70 5.86
C ILE A 116 -1.08 -3.44 5.91
N ASP A 117 -2.05 -2.90 6.64
CA ASP A 117 -3.41 -3.47 6.71
C ASP A 117 -4.13 -3.33 5.36
N ASP A 118 -4.51 -4.44 4.75
CA ASP A 118 -5.14 -4.50 3.42
C ASP A 118 -6.45 -3.72 3.30
N LYS A 119 -7.11 -3.42 4.42
CA LYS A 119 -8.40 -2.71 4.42
C LYS A 119 -8.24 -1.21 4.58
N THR A 120 -7.32 -0.80 5.46
CA THR A 120 -7.15 0.61 5.82
C THR A 120 -5.93 1.24 5.16
N TYR A 121 -5.01 0.41 4.62
CA TYR A 121 -3.72 0.83 4.02
C TYR A 121 -2.82 1.61 4.99
N ARG A 122 -3.01 1.37 6.28
CA ARG A 122 -2.18 1.95 7.33
C ARG A 122 -1.09 0.95 7.72
N ILE A 123 0.05 1.48 8.10
CA ILE A 123 1.08 0.70 8.78
C ILE A 123 0.53 0.35 10.16
N VAL A 124 0.46 -0.93 10.44
CA VAL A 124 -0.03 -1.49 11.71
C VAL A 124 0.87 -2.64 12.16
N CYS A 125 0.69 -3.12 13.36
CA CYS A 125 1.38 -4.31 13.80
C CYS A 125 0.44 -5.37 14.39
N SER A 126 0.97 -6.59 14.49
CA SER A 126 0.27 -7.74 15.08
C SER A 126 1.19 -8.48 16.03
N SER A 127 0.68 -8.83 17.21
CA SER A 127 1.36 -9.78 18.11
C SER A 127 0.99 -11.25 17.83
N LYS A 128 0.11 -11.50 16.87
CA LYS A 128 -0.20 -12.85 16.35
C LYS A 128 0.83 -13.26 15.30
N ILE A 129 2.09 -13.30 15.71
CA ILE A 129 3.25 -13.46 14.82
C ILE A 129 3.28 -14.80 14.09
N GLU A 130 2.61 -15.82 14.61
CA GLU A 130 2.60 -17.16 14.05
C GLU A 130 2.06 -17.21 12.62
N LYS A 131 1.09 -16.34 12.30
CA LYS A 131 0.53 -16.24 10.95
C LYS A 131 1.53 -15.70 9.93
N PHE A 132 2.54 -14.92 10.38
CA PHE A 132 3.57 -14.36 9.53
C PHE A 132 4.82 -15.24 9.45
N GLN A 133 5.13 -16.02 10.50
CA GLN A 133 6.28 -16.93 10.51
C GLN A 133 6.16 -18.05 9.47
N LYS A 134 4.94 -18.57 9.25
CA LYS A 134 4.68 -19.56 8.18
C LYS A 134 4.93 -19.01 6.78
N ALA A 135 4.68 -17.72 6.60
CA ALA A 135 4.92 -17.02 5.34
C ALA A 135 6.42 -16.83 5.04
N ILE A 136 7.24 -16.65 6.07
CA ILE A 136 8.70 -16.49 5.94
C ILE A 136 9.40 -17.84 5.73
N ALA A 137 8.88 -18.92 6.30
CA ALA A 137 9.51 -20.26 6.28
C ALA A 137 9.23 -21.08 4.99
N GLY A 138 8.29 -20.70 4.15
CA GLY A 138 7.83 -21.61 3.10
C GLY A 138 7.43 -21.04 1.74
N GLN A 139 7.36 -19.75 1.55
CA GLN A 139 7.19 -19.09 0.24
C GLN A 139 7.58 -17.62 0.35
N PRO A 140 8.19 -16.99 -0.67
CA PRO A 140 8.27 -15.54 -0.72
C PRO A 140 6.84 -15.02 -0.78
N MET A 141 6.33 -14.55 0.34
CA MET A 141 5.21 -13.62 0.28
C MET A 141 5.82 -12.36 -0.33
N ASP A 142 5.46 -12.11 -1.59
CA ASP A 142 5.71 -10.87 -2.29
C ASP A 142 5.04 -9.72 -1.51
N TYR A 143 5.66 -9.30 -0.40
CA TYR A 143 5.35 -8.05 0.28
C TYR A 143 6.02 -6.86 -0.39
N GLU A 144 6.70 -7.10 -1.51
CA GLU A 144 7.35 -6.02 -2.24
C GLU A 144 6.39 -5.01 -2.86
N HIS A 145 5.09 -5.31 -2.95
CA HIS A 145 4.15 -4.43 -3.63
C HIS A 145 2.74 -4.51 -3.03
N ARG A 146 2.52 -4.00 -1.81
CA ARG A 146 1.16 -3.69 -1.33
C ARG A 146 1.08 -2.33 -0.67
N ASP A 147 1.00 -1.34 -1.48
CA ASP A 147 -0.05 -0.35 -1.65
C ASP A 147 -0.07 0.80 -0.66
N THR A 148 0.65 1.86 -0.98
CA THR A 148 0.20 3.23 -0.66
C THR A 148 -1.04 3.58 -1.51
N PRO A 149 -1.84 4.62 -1.20
CA PRO A 149 -2.89 5.10 -2.09
C PRO A 149 -2.38 5.43 -3.51
N ALA A 150 -1.09 5.72 -3.66
CA ALA A 150 -0.45 5.97 -4.94
C ALA A 150 -0.01 4.66 -5.60
N ASP A 151 0.65 3.74 -4.88
CA ASP A 151 0.92 2.37 -5.35
C ASP A 151 -0.38 1.70 -5.81
N ARG A 152 -1.51 2.04 -5.16
CA ARG A 152 -2.83 1.57 -5.57
C ARG A 152 -3.25 2.10 -6.93
N ARG A 153 -2.98 3.38 -7.27
CA ARG A 153 -3.27 3.91 -8.61
C ARG A 153 -2.40 3.25 -9.67
N VAL A 154 -1.13 3.04 -9.36
CA VAL A 154 -0.20 2.31 -10.21
C VAL A 154 -0.63 0.86 -10.37
N LEU A 155 -0.93 0.15 -9.28
CA LEU A 155 -1.40 -1.24 -9.33
C LEU A 155 -2.76 -1.39 -10.02
N ILE A 156 -3.69 -0.45 -9.80
CA ILE A 156 -4.96 -0.45 -10.52
C ILE A 156 -4.70 -0.18 -11.99
N GLY A 157 -3.81 0.77 -12.31
CA GLY A 157 -3.39 1.06 -13.68
C GLY A 157 -2.74 -0.14 -14.35
N ASP A 158 -1.73 -0.72 -13.72
CA ASP A 158 -1.04 -1.94 -14.16
C ASP A 158 -1.99 -3.12 -14.27
N PHE A 159 -2.84 -3.34 -13.27
CA PHE A 159 -3.80 -4.42 -13.30
C PHE A 159 -4.91 -4.16 -14.34
N SER A 160 -5.35 -2.92 -14.52
CA SER A 160 -6.30 -2.54 -15.60
C SER A 160 -5.71 -2.87 -16.97
N THR A 161 -4.44 -2.55 -17.20
CA THR A 161 -3.72 -2.90 -18.44
C THR A 161 -3.62 -4.42 -18.61
N ARG A 162 -3.15 -5.14 -17.58
CA ARG A 162 -3.06 -6.61 -17.61
C ARG A 162 -4.43 -7.29 -17.78
N LEU A 163 -5.49 -6.75 -17.18
CA LEU A 163 -6.85 -7.25 -17.35
C LEU A 163 -7.35 -7.01 -18.77
N PHE A 164 -7.03 -5.85 -19.34
CA PHE A 164 -7.37 -5.49 -20.71
C PHE A 164 -6.67 -6.40 -21.73
N GLU A 165 -5.38 -6.71 -21.49
CA GLU A 165 -4.56 -7.61 -22.30
C GLU A 165 -4.79 -9.10 -22.01
N HIS A 166 -5.62 -9.41 -21.02
CA HIS A 166 -5.86 -10.81 -20.63
C HIS A 166 -6.45 -11.59 -21.81
N PRO A 167 -5.94 -12.81 -22.12
CA PRO A 167 -6.32 -13.57 -23.33
C PRO A 167 -7.83 -13.76 -23.53
N LYS A 168 -8.59 -13.96 -22.44
CA LYS A 168 -10.05 -14.10 -22.53
C LYS A 168 -10.75 -12.83 -22.97
N LEU A 169 -10.23 -11.65 -22.58
CA LEU A 169 -10.81 -10.38 -22.95
C LEU A 169 -10.27 -9.90 -24.31
N SER A 170 -8.94 -10.01 -24.54
CA SER A 170 -8.30 -9.53 -25.76
C SER A 170 -8.64 -10.37 -26.99
N SER A 171 -8.65 -11.70 -26.92
CA SER A 171 -8.93 -12.56 -28.07
C SER A 171 -10.41 -12.78 -28.36
N ASN A 172 -11.25 -12.88 -27.33
CA ASN A 172 -12.69 -13.11 -27.49
C ASN A 172 -13.55 -11.86 -27.29
N GLY A 173 -12.94 -10.75 -26.84
CA GLY A 173 -13.64 -9.51 -26.51
C GLY A 173 -14.59 -9.60 -25.31
N PHE A 174 -14.58 -10.74 -24.60
CA PHE A 174 -15.47 -11.03 -23.47
C PHE A 174 -14.77 -11.80 -22.36
N SER A 175 -15.01 -11.41 -21.11
CA SER A 175 -14.61 -12.16 -19.92
C SER A 175 -15.80 -12.40 -19.01
N PRO A 176 -16.02 -13.61 -18.46
CA PRO A 176 -17.17 -13.94 -17.63
C PRO A 176 -17.10 -13.33 -16.22
N TYR A 177 -15.96 -12.71 -15.88
CA TYR A 177 -15.76 -12.07 -14.58
C TYR A 177 -16.29 -10.64 -14.57
N HIS A 178 -17.03 -10.26 -13.50
CA HIS A 178 -17.63 -8.95 -13.35
C HIS A 178 -17.66 -8.53 -11.86
N ASP A 179 -18.24 -7.38 -11.55
CA ASP A 179 -18.25 -6.79 -10.21
C ASP A 179 -18.93 -7.66 -9.14
N LYS A 180 -19.83 -8.58 -9.53
CA LYS A 180 -20.53 -9.50 -8.63
C LYS A 180 -19.89 -10.88 -8.53
N SER A 181 -18.92 -11.24 -9.35
CA SER A 181 -18.20 -12.53 -9.31
C SER A 181 -17.68 -12.81 -7.91
N PRO A 182 -17.64 -14.09 -7.44
CA PRO A 182 -17.09 -14.48 -6.14
C PRO A 182 -15.65 -14.03 -5.95
N ALA A 183 -15.27 -13.69 -4.71
CA ALA A 183 -13.94 -13.14 -4.41
C ALA A 183 -12.83 -14.17 -4.60
N ASP A 184 -13.10 -15.43 -4.30
CA ASP A 184 -12.23 -16.58 -4.44
C ASP A 184 -11.96 -16.91 -5.91
N GLU A 185 -12.97 -16.84 -6.77
CA GLU A 185 -12.81 -17.04 -8.23
C GLU A 185 -11.94 -15.91 -8.84
N ILE A 186 -12.19 -14.65 -8.43
CA ILE A 186 -11.39 -13.52 -8.89
C ILE A 186 -9.94 -13.67 -8.45
N TYR A 187 -9.72 -14.06 -7.18
CA TYR A 187 -8.39 -14.24 -6.66
C TYR A 187 -7.65 -15.42 -7.34
N SER A 188 -8.35 -16.52 -7.55
CA SER A 188 -7.79 -17.71 -8.24
C SER A 188 -7.40 -17.40 -9.68
N MET A 189 -8.19 -16.59 -10.39
CA MET A 189 -7.96 -16.26 -11.80
C MET A 189 -6.92 -15.15 -12.03
N PHE A 190 -6.96 -14.09 -11.21
CA PHE A 190 -6.21 -12.86 -11.46
C PHE A 190 -5.15 -12.54 -10.38
N GLY A 191 -5.13 -13.28 -9.26
CA GLY A 191 -4.21 -13.04 -8.14
C GLY A 191 -4.47 -11.74 -7.38
N VAL A 192 -5.63 -11.10 -7.58
CA VAL A 192 -5.97 -9.82 -6.95
C VAL A 192 -7.25 -9.91 -6.11
N SER A 193 -7.39 -9.02 -5.12
CA SER A 193 -8.62 -8.95 -4.33
C SER A 193 -9.80 -8.47 -5.19
N LYS A 194 -11.03 -8.90 -4.84
CA LYS A 194 -12.27 -8.42 -5.50
C LYS A 194 -12.37 -6.90 -5.52
N LYS A 195 -11.81 -6.20 -4.53
CA LYS A 195 -11.80 -4.74 -4.46
C LYS A 195 -10.92 -4.13 -5.54
N VAL A 196 -9.70 -4.64 -5.72
CA VAL A 196 -8.79 -4.21 -6.79
C VAL A 196 -9.39 -4.51 -8.16
N PHE A 197 -9.97 -5.69 -8.34
CA PHE A 197 -10.67 -6.05 -9.57
C PHE A 197 -11.81 -5.08 -9.89
N LYS A 198 -12.68 -4.75 -8.92
CA LYS A 198 -13.77 -3.78 -9.11
C LYS A 198 -13.27 -2.38 -9.47
N GLN A 199 -12.17 -1.95 -8.89
CA GLN A 199 -11.58 -0.65 -9.20
C GLN A 199 -11.02 -0.64 -10.63
N ALA A 200 -10.34 -1.71 -11.04
CA ALA A 200 -9.78 -1.85 -12.39
C ALA A 200 -10.86 -1.86 -13.48
N ILE A 201 -11.92 -2.67 -13.31
CA ILE A 201 -13.03 -2.65 -14.28
C ILE A 201 -13.78 -1.31 -14.29
N GLY A 202 -13.84 -0.61 -13.15
CA GLY A 202 -14.37 0.74 -13.07
C GLY A 202 -13.53 1.77 -13.81
N ASP A 203 -12.21 1.64 -13.75
CA ASP A 203 -11.26 2.47 -14.51
C ASP A 203 -11.37 2.22 -16.03
N LEU A 204 -11.38 0.96 -16.45
CA LEU A 204 -11.56 0.58 -17.86
C LEU A 204 -12.92 1.04 -18.40
N TYR A 205 -13.97 0.96 -17.59
CA TYR A 205 -15.31 1.44 -17.96
C TYR A 205 -15.34 2.96 -18.14
N LYS A 206 -14.71 3.72 -17.23
CA LYS A 206 -14.60 5.19 -17.35
C LYS A 206 -13.81 5.62 -18.58
N LYS A 207 -12.82 4.83 -19.00
CA LYS A 207 -12.05 5.04 -20.24
C LYS A 207 -12.80 4.60 -21.49
N GLU A 208 -14.02 4.08 -21.32
CA GLU A 208 -14.87 3.55 -22.39
C GLU A 208 -14.25 2.37 -23.16
N LEU A 209 -13.37 1.61 -22.49
CA LEU A 209 -12.70 0.46 -23.11
C LEU A 209 -13.51 -0.84 -22.95
N ILE A 210 -14.36 -0.92 -21.91
CA ILE A 210 -15.22 -2.08 -21.65
C ILE A 210 -16.65 -1.66 -21.31
N ASN A 211 -17.59 -2.59 -21.54
CA ASN A 211 -18.93 -2.57 -20.98
C ASN A 211 -19.04 -3.62 -19.86
N ILE A 212 -19.70 -3.26 -18.76
CA ILE A 212 -19.98 -4.20 -17.66
C ILE A 212 -21.39 -4.76 -17.86
N LYS A 213 -21.48 -6.08 -18.04
CA LYS A 213 -22.75 -6.81 -18.24
C LYS A 213 -23.08 -7.68 -17.02
N PRO A 214 -24.32 -8.13 -16.84
CA PRO A 214 -24.68 -9.01 -15.72
C PRO A 214 -23.92 -10.34 -15.67
N ASN A 215 -23.38 -10.79 -16.80
CA ASN A 215 -22.68 -12.07 -16.95
C ASN A 215 -21.18 -11.91 -17.26
N GLY A 216 -20.63 -10.70 -17.23
CA GLY A 216 -19.22 -10.48 -17.51
C GLY A 216 -18.88 -9.06 -17.93
N ILE A 217 -17.68 -8.89 -18.47
CA ILE A 217 -17.22 -7.65 -19.10
C ILE A 217 -16.92 -7.90 -20.58
N GLU A 218 -17.19 -6.90 -21.43
CA GLU A 218 -17.01 -6.99 -22.87
C GLU A 218 -16.27 -5.76 -23.40
N LEU A 219 -15.34 -5.96 -24.35
CA LEU A 219 -14.65 -4.85 -25.00
C LEU A 219 -15.63 -4.01 -25.84
N THR A 220 -15.52 -2.70 -25.72
CA THR A 220 -16.19 -1.75 -26.62
C THR A 220 -15.51 -1.73 -28.00
N THR A 221 -16.10 -1.03 -28.96
CA THR A 221 -15.45 -0.78 -30.26
C THR A 221 -14.11 -0.05 -30.08
N LYS A 222 -14.06 0.91 -29.15
CA LYS A 222 -12.82 1.64 -28.78
C LYS A 222 -11.80 0.70 -28.13
N GLY A 223 -12.23 -0.19 -27.22
CA GLY A 223 -11.36 -1.17 -26.59
C GLY A 223 -10.75 -2.15 -27.58
N LYS A 224 -11.52 -2.59 -28.57
CA LYS A 224 -11.03 -3.47 -29.65
C LYS A 224 -10.02 -2.77 -30.56
N ALA A 225 -10.16 -1.47 -30.79
CA ALA A 225 -9.22 -0.69 -31.60
C ALA A 225 -7.90 -0.39 -30.88
N THR A 226 -7.95 -0.24 -29.54
CA THR A 226 -6.75 0.05 -28.71
C THR A 226 -5.84 -1.18 -28.51
N GLY A 227 -6.34 -2.40 -28.69
CA GLY A 227 -5.58 -3.65 -28.56
C GLY A 227 -4.87 -4.12 -29.82
N ILE A 228 -4.77 -3.32 -30.88
CA ILE A 228 -4.21 -3.68 -32.20
C ILE A 228 -2.90 -2.92 -32.51
N GLU A 229 -2.35 -2.15 -31.60
CA GLU A 229 -1.01 -1.60 -31.79
C GLU A 229 0.02 -2.54 -31.13
N GLU A 230 0.60 -3.43 -31.98
CA GLU A 230 1.90 -4.07 -31.76
C GLU A 230 3.03 -3.06 -31.97
#